data_ef89dddb51dfa22cc399167a80321bda
#
_entry.id   ef89dddb51dfa22cc399167a80321bda
#
_cell.length_a   1.000
_cell.length_b   1.000
_cell.length_c   1.000
_cell.angle_alpha   90.00
_cell.angle_beta   90.00
_cell.angle_gamma   90.00
#
_symmetry.space_group_name_H-M   'P 1'
#
loop_
_entity.id
_entity.type
_entity.pdbx_description
1 polymer ?
#
loop_
_entity_poly.entity_id
_entity_poly.type
_entity_poly.pdbx_seq_one_letter_code
_entity_poly.pdbx_strand_id
1 'polypeptide(L)'
;MTPSTIRYAVVSERIWWIRSMVSSIKSLPLQSLEQFTCDARNPAACESYLRRALEALFDLGRHILGKGWGIATTEYKEIAKELVKVGILTDEEGVVLRQLAGYRNRMVHFYNEISHQELYEICTLQLNDIEFILDKIITWLKLHPEKLDKSI
;
A
#
# COMPACT_ATOMS: atom_id res chain seq x y z
N MET A 1 -5.45 -20.86 9.77
CA MET A 1 -4.25 -20.32 10.44
C MET A 1 -4.61 -19.92 11.87
N THR A 2 -3.79 -20.24 12.84
CA THR A 2 -4.04 -19.88 14.24
C THR A 2 -3.50 -18.47 14.52
N PRO A 3 -4.26 -17.61 15.20
CA PRO A 3 -3.75 -16.31 15.61
C PRO A 3 -2.49 -16.43 16.46
N SER A 4 -1.56 -15.54 16.25
CA SER A 4 -0.33 -15.45 17.02
C SER A 4 0.04 -13.96 17.17
N THR A 5 1.30 -13.67 17.42
CA THR A 5 1.72 -12.28 17.60
C THR A 5 2.18 -11.69 16.27
N ILE A 6 1.73 -10.47 15.97
CA ILE A 6 2.19 -9.70 14.82
C ILE A 6 3.68 -9.41 15.04
N ARG A 7 4.49 -9.65 14.02
CA ARG A 7 5.95 -9.52 14.16
C ARG A 7 6.40 -8.10 13.83
N TYR A 8 6.96 -7.42 14.82
CA TYR A 8 7.50 -6.06 14.64
C TYR A 8 8.51 -5.98 13.48
N ALA A 9 9.39 -6.98 13.37
CA ALA A 9 10.41 -6.97 12.31
C ALA A 9 9.80 -6.92 10.91
N VAL A 10 8.71 -7.65 10.69
CA VAL A 10 8.00 -7.65 9.40
C VAL A 10 7.30 -6.31 9.18
N VAL A 11 6.60 -5.81 10.19
CA VAL A 11 5.92 -4.51 10.14
C VAL A 11 6.91 -3.39 9.80
N SER A 12 8.02 -3.34 10.52
CA SER A 12 9.06 -2.32 10.35
C SER A 12 9.65 -2.36 8.94
N GLU A 13 9.94 -3.54 8.41
CA GLU A 13 10.48 -3.70 7.06
C GLU A 13 9.49 -3.22 6.00
N ARG A 14 8.22 -3.58 6.14
CA ARG A 14 7.19 -3.17 5.17
C ARG A 14 6.97 -1.66 5.20
N ILE A 15 6.95 -1.05 6.37
CA ILE A 15 6.84 0.40 6.52
C ILE A 15 8.01 1.09 5.81
N TRP A 16 9.23 0.60 6.02
CA TRP A 16 10.41 1.15 5.37
C TRP A 16 10.30 1.08 3.84
N TRP A 17 9.88 -0.07 3.30
CA TRP A 17 9.70 -0.24 1.86
C TRP A 17 8.66 0.72 1.29
N ILE A 18 7.50 0.82 1.94
CA ILE A 18 6.44 1.71 1.48
C ILE A 18 6.94 3.15 1.43
N ARG A 19 7.54 3.63 2.52
CA ARG A 19 8.04 5.00 2.60
C ARG A 19 9.18 5.27 1.61
N SER A 20 10.05 4.30 1.41
CA SER A 20 11.15 4.41 0.44
C SER A 20 10.63 4.51 -0.99
N MET A 21 9.65 3.69 -1.35
CA MET A 21 9.07 3.73 -2.70
C MET A 21 8.30 5.04 -2.94
N VAL A 22 7.53 5.48 -1.95
CA VAL A 22 6.81 6.76 -2.03
C VAL A 22 7.81 7.93 -2.18
N SER A 23 8.88 7.92 -1.40
CA SER A 23 9.94 8.92 -1.52
C SER A 23 10.59 8.92 -2.90
N SER A 24 10.84 7.74 -3.46
CA SER A 24 11.41 7.60 -4.81
C SER A 24 10.47 8.16 -5.88
N ILE A 25 9.16 7.95 -5.74
CA ILE A 25 8.17 8.54 -6.65
C ILE A 25 8.23 10.07 -6.57
N LYS A 26 8.27 10.62 -5.35
CA LYS A 26 8.31 12.07 -5.14
C LYS A 26 9.57 12.71 -5.71
N SER A 27 10.64 11.95 -5.92
CA SER A 27 11.88 12.45 -6.51
C SER A 27 11.82 12.54 -8.04
N LEU A 28 10.81 11.96 -8.68
CA LEU A 28 10.63 12.04 -10.12
C LEU A 28 10.15 13.43 -10.54
N PRO A 29 10.34 13.81 -11.84
CA PRO A 29 9.86 15.12 -12.32
C PRO A 29 8.34 15.07 -12.51
N LEU A 30 7.61 15.45 -11.45
CA LEU A 30 6.15 15.43 -11.41
C LEU A 30 5.52 16.83 -11.54
N GLN A 31 6.29 17.84 -11.91
CA GLN A 31 5.81 19.21 -12.00
C GLN A 31 4.76 19.38 -13.12
N SER A 32 4.90 18.61 -14.20
CA SER A 32 3.93 18.58 -15.29
C SER A 32 3.96 17.22 -15.97
N LEU A 33 2.86 16.88 -16.64
CA LEU A 33 2.79 15.65 -17.44
C LEU A 33 3.88 15.65 -18.53
N GLU A 34 4.14 16.79 -19.14
CA GLU A 34 5.16 16.94 -20.17
C GLU A 34 6.54 16.59 -19.61
N GLN A 35 6.93 17.15 -18.46
CA GLN A 35 8.22 16.81 -17.83
C GLN A 35 8.29 15.35 -17.44
N PHE A 36 7.20 14.79 -16.94
CA PHE A 36 7.15 13.38 -16.56
C PHE A 36 7.37 12.46 -17.78
N THR A 37 6.76 12.77 -18.91
CA THR A 37 6.79 11.91 -20.10
C THR A 37 7.93 12.22 -21.07
N CYS A 38 8.67 13.30 -20.87
CA CYS A 38 9.79 13.66 -21.77
C CYS A 38 10.92 12.63 -21.76
N ASP A 39 11.02 11.84 -20.70
CA ASP A 39 11.97 10.73 -20.60
C ASP A 39 11.20 9.47 -20.22
N ALA A 40 11.23 8.47 -21.09
CA ALA A 40 10.46 7.23 -20.89
C ALA A 40 10.86 6.47 -19.61
N ARG A 41 12.03 6.75 -19.04
CA ARG A 41 12.46 6.15 -17.78
C ARG A 41 11.61 6.63 -16.60
N ASN A 42 11.04 7.82 -16.67
CA ASN A 42 10.22 8.36 -15.60
C ASN A 42 8.92 7.56 -15.39
N PRO A 43 8.09 7.33 -16.41
CA PRO A 43 6.92 6.46 -16.25
C PRO A 43 7.30 5.02 -15.85
N ALA A 44 8.35 4.48 -16.42
CA ALA A 44 8.78 3.11 -16.09
C ALA A 44 9.21 2.99 -14.63
N ALA A 45 10.02 3.93 -14.14
CA ALA A 45 10.43 3.94 -12.74
C ALA A 45 9.25 4.17 -11.81
N CYS A 46 8.37 5.12 -12.16
CA CYS A 46 7.18 5.44 -11.37
C CYS A 46 6.27 4.21 -11.20
N GLU A 47 6.00 3.49 -12.29
CA GLU A 47 5.20 2.28 -12.25
C GLU A 47 5.82 1.24 -11.32
N SER A 48 7.12 1.01 -11.43
CA SER A 48 7.84 0.05 -10.59
C SER A 48 7.76 0.45 -9.11
N TYR A 49 8.01 1.71 -8.79
CA TYR A 49 7.95 2.20 -7.42
C TYR A 49 6.53 2.09 -6.85
N LEU A 50 5.54 2.52 -7.62
CA LEU A 50 4.13 2.49 -7.19
C LEU A 50 3.67 1.06 -6.92
N ARG A 51 3.96 0.14 -7.85
CA ARG A 51 3.59 -1.27 -7.68
C ARG A 51 4.23 -1.86 -6.43
N ARG A 52 5.51 -1.57 -6.19
CA ARG A 52 6.23 -2.08 -5.02
C ARG A 52 5.69 -1.48 -3.72
N ALA A 53 5.34 -0.20 -3.72
CA ALA A 53 4.71 0.43 -2.56
C ALA A 53 3.38 -0.23 -2.22
N LEU A 54 2.54 -0.45 -3.23
CA LEU A 54 1.23 -1.08 -3.06
C LEU A 54 1.37 -2.52 -2.60
N GLU A 55 2.25 -3.30 -3.22
CA GLU A 55 2.49 -4.68 -2.81
C GLU A 55 2.95 -4.76 -1.36
N ALA A 56 3.85 -3.88 -0.93
CA ALA A 56 4.32 -3.85 0.45
C ALA A 56 3.21 -3.46 1.43
N LEU A 57 2.33 -2.52 1.04
CA LEU A 57 1.18 -2.13 1.86
C LEU A 57 0.21 -3.30 2.07
N PHE A 58 -0.10 -4.03 1.01
CA PHE A 58 -0.99 -5.20 1.10
C PHE A 58 -0.33 -6.37 1.82
N ASP A 59 0.98 -6.57 1.64
CA ASP A 59 1.71 -7.58 2.41
C ASP A 59 1.68 -7.27 3.91
N LEU A 60 1.80 -5.99 4.28
CA LEU A 60 1.65 -5.56 5.67
C LEU A 60 0.26 -5.93 6.21
N GLY A 61 -0.79 -5.62 5.46
CA GLY A 61 -2.16 -5.96 5.84
C GLY A 61 -2.37 -7.47 5.97
N ARG A 62 -1.85 -8.23 5.03
CA ARG A 62 -1.92 -9.70 5.05
C ARG A 62 -1.22 -10.27 6.27
N HIS A 63 -0.02 -9.77 6.60
CA HIS A 63 0.72 -10.21 7.78
C HIS A 63 -0.07 -9.94 9.06
N ILE A 64 -0.61 -8.73 9.20
CA ILE A 64 -1.39 -8.35 10.38
C ILE A 64 -2.61 -9.26 10.54
N LEU A 65 -3.37 -9.47 9.48
CA LEU A 65 -4.56 -10.33 9.51
C LEU A 65 -4.21 -11.77 9.82
N GLY A 66 -3.16 -12.29 9.20
CA GLY A 66 -2.74 -13.67 9.43
C GLY A 66 -2.25 -13.90 10.83
N LYS A 67 -1.38 -13.06 11.33
CA LYS A 67 -0.79 -13.21 12.67
C LYS A 67 -1.73 -12.78 13.78
N GLY A 68 -2.45 -11.67 13.58
CA GLY A 68 -3.31 -11.12 14.62
C GLY A 68 -4.64 -11.85 14.78
N TRP A 69 -5.20 -12.39 13.69
CA TRP A 69 -6.54 -12.99 13.70
C TRP A 69 -6.61 -14.39 13.07
N GLY A 70 -5.50 -14.88 12.50
CA GLY A 70 -5.52 -16.16 11.80
C GLY A 70 -6.31 -16.12 10.49
N ILE A 71 -6.48 -14.94 9.90
CA ILE A 71 -7.22 -14.77 8.66
C ILE A 71 -6.26 -14.89 7.48
N ALA A 72 -6.49 -15.88 6.62
CA ALA A 72 -5.75 -16.04 5.37
C ALA A 72 -6.48 -15.30 4.26
N THR A 73 -5.74 -14.49 3.50
CA THR A 73 -6.27 -13.75 2.35
C THR A 73 -5.41 -14.03 1.13
N THR A 74 -6.03 -14.14 -0.03
CA THR A 74 -5.34 -14.39 -1.29
C THR A 74 -5.36 -13.19 -2.23
N GLU A 75 -6.42 -12.38 -2.15
CA GLU A 75 -6.61 -11.25 -3.04
C GLU A 75 -6.50 -9.92 -2.29
N TYR A 76 -5.97 -8.90 -2.95
CA TYR A 76 -5.75 -7.60 -2.33
C TYR A 76 -7.05 -6.91 -1.92
N LYS A 77 -8.11 -7.03 -2.72
CA LYS A 77 -9.43 -6.45 -2.35
C LYS A 77 -10.00 -7.10 -1.10
N GLU A 78 -9.72 -8.38 -0.90
CA GLU A 78 -10.12 -9.12 0.29
C GLU A 78 -9.38 -8.60 1.53
N ILE A 79 -8.11 -8.26 1.40
CA ILE A 79 -7.33 -7.67 2.49
C ILE A 79 -7.99 -6.38 2.99
N ALA A 80 -8.38 -5.49 2.06
CA ALA A 80 -9.08 -4.25 2.42
C ALA A 80 -10.36 -4.54 3.20
N LYS A 81 -11.16 -5.49 2.74
CA LYS A 81 -12.42 -5.88 3.38
C LYS A 81 -12.17 -6.41 4.81
N GLU A 82 -11.19 -7.29 4.96
CA GLU A 82 -10.92 -7.90 6.26
C GLU A 82 -10.32 -6.91 7.27
N LEU A 83 -9.52 -5.94 6.81
CA LEU A 83 -9.00 -4.88 7.68
C LEU A 83 -10.13 -3.99 8.24
N VAL A 84 -11.21 -3.79 7.48
CA VAL A 84 -12.40 -3.10 7.96
C VAL A 84 -13.13 -3.97 8.98
N LYS A 85 -13.31 -5.25 8.69
CA LYS A 85 -14.03 -6.18 9.58
C LYS A 85 -13.40 -6.29 10.97
N VAL A 86 -12.08 -6.31 11.04
CA VAL A 86 -11.37 -6.40 12.34
C VAL A 86 -11.23 -5.04 13.04
N GLY A 87 -11.68 -3.97 12.42
CA GLY A 87 -11.72 -2.64 13.03
C GLY A 87 -10.44 -1.83 12.93
N ILE A 88 -9.48 -2.24 12.06
CA ILE A 88 -8.27 -1.46 11.82
C ILE A 88 -8.56 -0.24 10.95
N LEU A 89 -9.42 -0.41 9.95
CA LEU A 89 -9.85 0.66 9.05
C LEU A 89 -11.35 0.89 9.16
N THR A 90 -11.79 2.12 8.90
CA THR A 90 -13.20 2.45 8.74
C THR A 90 -13.68 2.01 7.36
N ASP A 91 -15.01 2.04 7.14
CA ASP A 91 -15.58 1.72 5.83
C ASP A 91 -15.02 2.62 4.72
N GLU A 92 -14.92 3.91 4.98
CA GLU A 92 -14.38 4.88 4.02
C GLU A 92 -12.91 4.62 3.71
N GLU A 93 -12.13 4.29 4.73
CA GLU A 93 -10.71 3.94 4.55
C GLU A 93 -10.56 2.65 3.76
N GLY A 94 -11.45 1.70 3.98
CA GLY A 94 -11.50 0.46 3.22
C GLY A 94 -11.77 0.69 1.74
N VAL A 95 -12.63 1.64 1.40
CA VAL A 95 -12.89 2.03 0.01
C VAL A 95 -11.62 2.57 -0.65
N VAL A 96 -10.88 3.43 0.05
CA VAL A 96 -9.60 3.97 -0.45
C VAL A 96 -8.61 2.83 -0.72
N LEU A 97 -8.45 1.93 0.24
CA LEU A 97 -7.52 0.81 0.09
C LEU A 97 -7.93 -0.13 -1.05
N ARG A 98 -9.23 -0.37 -1.21
CA ARG A 98 -9.73 -1.19 -2.30
C ARG A 98 -9.44 -0.57 -3.67
N GLN A 99 -9.53 0.76 -3.78
CA GLN A 99 -9.15 1.48 -4.99
C GLN A 99 -7.67 1.29 -5.30
N LEU A 100 -6.81 1.37 -4.29
CA LEU A 100 -5.37 1.11 -4.44
C LEU A 100 -5.11 -0.33 -4.91
N ALA A 101 -5.88 -1.30 -4.42
CA ALA A 101 -5.80 -2.68 -4.89
C ALA A 101 -6.11 -2.78 -6.39
N GLY A 102 -7.11 -2.03 -6.85
CA GLY A 102 -7.47 -1.96 -8.27
C GLY A 102 -6.32 -1.47 -9.14
N TYR A 103 -5.62 -0.44 -8.73
CA TYR A 103 -4.46 0.08 -9.46
C TYR A 103 -3.37 -0.98 -9.58
N ARG A 104 -3.02 -1.63 -8.48
CA ARG A 104 -2.00 -2.69 -8.50
C ARG A 104 -2.39 -3.83 -9.44
N ASN A 105 -3.63 -4.27 -9.40
CA ASN A 105 -4.09 -5.37 -10.24
C ASN A 105 -4.02 -5.00 -11.73
N ARG A 106 -4.40 -3.78 -12.07
CA ARG A 106 -4.31 -3.30 -13.46
C ARG A 106 -2.87 -3.25 -13.95
N MET A 107 -1.93 -2.82 -13.11
CA MET A 107 -0.51 -2.77 -13.46
C MET A 107 0.10 -4.15 -13.74
N VAL A 108 -0.42 -5.19 -13.09
CA VAL A 108 0.17 -6.54 -13.17
C VAL A 108 -0.56 -7.41 -14.18
N HIS A 109 -1.89 -7.35 -14.24
CA HIS A 109 -2.70 -8.27 -15.03
C HIS A 109 -3.10 -7.74 -16.40
N PHE A 110 -3.07 -6.43 -16.59
CA PHE A 110 -3.57 -5.80 -17.81
C PHE A 110 -2.49 -4.88 -18.36
N TYR A 111 -1.58 -5.45 -19.15
CA TYR A 111 -0.49 -4.71 -19.77
C TYR A 111 -1.02 -3.48 -20.52
N ASN A 112 -0.41 -2.34 -20.29
CA ASN A 112 -0.77 -1.06 -20.92
C ASN A 112 -2.19 -0.56 -20.58
N GLU A 113 -2.85 -1.14 -19.58
CA GLU A 113 -4.14 -0.68 -19.09
C GLU A 113 -4.07 0.71 -18.49
N ILE A 114 -2.95 1.02 -17.80
CA ILE A 114 -2.72 2.33 -17.20
C ILE A 114 -1.83 3.15 -18.14
N SER A 115 -2.40 4.24 -18.69
CA SER A 115 -1.64 5.16 -19.53
C SER A 115 -0.63 5.96 -18.71
N HIS A 116 0.36 6.58 -19.38
CA HIS A 116 1.30 7.47 -18.71
C HIS A 116 0.58 8.65 -18.05
N GLN A 117 -0.48 9.16 -18.67
CA GLN A 117 -1.28 10.24 -18.08
C GLN A 117 -1.98 9.78 -16.81
N GLU A 118 -2.61 8.62 -16.83
CA GLU A 118 -3.29 8.08 -15.64
C GLU A 118 -2.28 7.78 -14.53
N LEU A 119 -1.13 7.21 -14.88
CA LEU A 119 -0.04 6.95 -13.92
C LEU A 119 0.43 8.24 -13.27
N TYR A 120 0.61 9.30 -14.07
CA TYR A 120 0.96 10.64 -13.57
C TYR A 120 -0.09 11.17 -12.61
N GLU A 121 -1.37 11.03 -12.95
CA GLU A 121 -2.47 11.47 -12.10
C GLU A 121 -2.49 10.71 -10.77
N ILE A 122 -2.30 9.40 -10.79
CA ILE A 122 -2.24 8.59 -9.56
C ILE A 122 -1.09 9.07 -8.67
N CYS A 123 0.08 9.28 -9.25
CA CYS A 123 1.28 9.66 -8.49
C CYS A 123 1.27 11.11 -8.01
N THR A 124 0.47 11.99 -8.61
CA THR A 124 0.37 13.39 -8.19
C THR A 124 -0.84 13.67 -7.31
N LEU A 125 -1.95 12.96 -7.54
CA LEU A 125 -3.21 13.25 -6.84
C LEU A 125 -3.54 12.22 -5.76
N GLN A 126 -3.08 10.97 -5.90
CA GLN A 126 -3.50 9.88 -5.03
C GLN A 126 -2.36 9.19 -4.27
N LEU A 127 -1.14 9.66 -4.44
CA LEU A 127 0.00 9.11 -3.71
C LEU A 127 -0.18 9.24 -2.19
N ASN A 128 -0.80 10.33 -1.76
CA ASN A 128 -1.08 10.56 -0.34
C ASN A 128 -2.01 9.52 0.26
N ASP A 129 -2.83 8.83 -0.53
CA ASP A 129 -3.72 7.77 -0.05
C ASP A 129 -2.92 6.61 0.53
N ILE A 130 -1.76 6.30 -0.05
CA ILE A 130 -0.88 5.24 0.45
C ILE A 130 -0.37 5.60 1.85
N GLU A 131 0.12 6.83 2.01
CA GLU A 131 0.60 7.32 3.31
C GLU A 131 -0.52 7.42 4.34
N PHE A 132 -1.70 7.85 3.90
CA PHE A 132 -2.88 7.96 4.75
C PHE A 132 -3.28 6.59 5.33
N ILE A 133 -3.39 5.56 4.48
CA ILE A 133 -3.73 4.20 4.94
C ILE A 133 -2.64 3.64 5.82
N LEU A 134 -1.38 3.83 5.45
CA LEU A 134 -0.25 3.39 6.26
C LEU A 134 -0.29 4.00 7.66
N ASP A 135 -0.57 5.30 7.76
CA ASP A 135 -0.67 6.00 9.04
C ASP A 135 -1.81 5.46 9.90
N LYS A 136 -2.94 5.10 9.30
CA LYS A 136 -4.07 4.50 10.02
C LYS A 136 -3.68 3.14 10.59
N ILE A 137 -2.99 2.32 9.82
CA ILE A 137 -2.50 1.02 10.27
C ILE A 137 -1.50 1.18 11.41
N ILE A 138 -0.53 2.07 11.27
CA ILE A 138 0.48 2.34 12.30
C ILE A 138 -0.18 2.84 13.59
N THR A 139 -1.14 3.75 13.47
CA THR A 139 -1.87 4.28 14.63
C THR A 139 -2.59 3.17 15.37
N TRP A 140 -3.26 2.28 14.64
CA TRP A 140 -3.93 1.14 15.25
C TRP A 140 -2.95 0.23 16.00
N LEU A 141 -1.79 -0.07 15.39
CA LEU A 141 -0.77 -0.92 16.00
C LEU A 141 -0.22 -0.29 17.28
N LYS A 142 -0.01 1.03 17.29
CA LYS A 142 0.45 1.74 18.50
C LYS A 142 -0.56 1.69 19.63
N LEU A 143 -1.85 1.67 19.30
CA LEU A 143 -2.92 1.59 20.29
C LEU A 143 -3.18 0.17 20.78
N HIS A 144 -2.61 -0.84 20.13
CA HIS A 144 -2.83 -2.26 20.45
C HIS A 144 -1.51 -3.00 20.60
N PRO A 145 -0.62 -2.56 21.53
CA PRO A 145 0.70 -3.18 21.69
C PRO A 145 0.62 -4.66 22.08
N GLU A 146 -0.52 -5.11 22.65
CA GLU A 146 -0.75 -6.50 23.01
C GLU A 146 -0.80 -7.43 21.79
N LYS A 147 -1.01 -6.88 20.60
CA LYS A 147 -1.02 -7.66 19.36
C LYS A 147 0.36 -7.87 18.76
N LEU A 148 1.37 -7.15 19.23
CA LEU A 148 2.73 -7.18 18.69
C LEU A 148 3.67 -7.94 19.61
N ASP A 149 4.68 -8.58 19.01
CA ASP A 149 5.75 -9.24 19.77
C ASP A 149 6.71 -8.23 20.40
N LYS A 150 6.70 -6.97 19.89
CA LYS A 150 7.57 -5.90 20.36
C LYS A 150 6.89 -4.57 20.05
N SER A 151 7.02 -3.59 20.96
CA SER A 151 6.43 -2.26 20.78
C SER A 151 6.92 -1.57 19.52
N ILE A 152 6.00 -0.87 18.87
CA ILE A 152 6.31 -0.09 17.68
C ILE A 152 6.74 1.34 18.07
#